data_54b5ce59ae113daccf5f7b9fd183cd3e
#
_entry.id   54b5ce59ae113daccf5f7b9fd183cd3e
#
_cell.length_a   1.000
_cell.length_b   1.000
_cell.length_c   1.000
_cell.angle_alpha   90.00
_cell.angle_beta   90.00
_cell.angle_gamma   90.00
#
_symmetry.space_group_name_H-M   'P 1'
#
loop_
_entity.id
_entity.type
_entity.pdbx_description
1 polymer ?
#
loop_
_entity_poly.entity_id
_entity_poly.type
_entity_poly.pdbx_seq_one_letter_code
_entity_poly.pdbx_strand_id
1 'polypeptide(L)'
;MIDFNPNNVPEGTDFGIRVSGDSMLPRYVSGQIVFVEQCKELYPGEIGVFVHNGNAYIKQYQETMQKDTYPKITLFSLNRDLADCDVHVKPGDDLFIVGRVLS
;
A
#
# COMPACT_ATOMS: atom_id res chain seq x y z
N MET A 1 -10.36 13.86 -16.53
CA MET A 1 -11.07 12.57 -16.67
C MET A 1 -10.08 11.49 -17.05
N ILE A 2 -10.13 10.38 -16.40
CA ILE A 2 -9.23 9.25 -16.69
C ILE A 2 -9.94 8.37 -17.70
N ASP A 3 -9.31 8.17 -18.85
CA ASP A 3 -9.80 7.22 -19.81
C ASP A 3 -9.59 5.82 -19.28
N PHE A 4 -10.68 5.19 -18.91
CA PHE A 4 -10.66 3.85 -18.39
C PHE A 4 -10.78 2.88 -19.57
N ASN A 5 -9.67 2.28 -19.96
CA ASN A 5 -9.66 1.26 -20.99
C ASN A 5 -9.70 -0.11 -20.32
N PRO A 6 -10.82 -0.86 -20.45
CA PRO A 6 -10.96 -2.17 -19.80
C PRO A 6 -9.87 -3.17 -20.24
N ASN A 7 -9.27 -2.99 -21.40
CA ASN A 7 -8.18 -3.85 -21.86
C ASN A 7 -6.87 -3.62 -21.12
N ASN A 8 -6.75 -2.50 -20.40
CA ASN A 8 -5.55 -2.15 -19.62
C ASN A 8 -5.71 -2.47 -18.14
N VAL A 9 -6.84 -3.02 -17.74
CA VAL A 9 -7.07 -3.42 -16.35
C VAL A 9 -6.44 -4.78 -16.12
N PRO A 10 -5.52 -4.91 -15.16
CA PRO A 10 -4.91 -6.20 -14.87
C PRO A 10 -5.95 -7.25 -14.47
N GLU A 11 -5.71 -8.49 -14.88
CA GLU A 11 -6.53 -9.61 -14.45
C GLU A 11 -6.47 -9.74 -12.93
N GLY A 12 -7.60 -10.00 -12.31
CA GLY A 12 -7.70 -10.11 -10.85
C GLY A 12 -8.05 -8.79 -10.15
N THR A 13 -8.23 -7.70 -10.90
CA THR A 13 -8.61 -6.41 -10.32
C THR A 13 -10.03 -6.45 -9.78
N ASP A 14 -10.17 -6.07 -8.52
CA ASP A 14 -11.48 -5.94 -7.88
C ASP A 14 -11.99 -4.50 -7.90
N PHE A 15 -11.09 -3.53 -7.78
CA PHE A 15 -11.45 -2.11 -7.81
C PHE A 15 -10.23 -1.23 -8.11
N GLY A 16 -10.49 0.05 -8.38
CA GLY A 16 -9.45 1.06 -8.57
C GLY A 16 -9.45 2.07 -7.44
N ILE A 17 -8.29 2.60 -7.11
CA ILE A 17 -8.13 3.64 -6.11
C ILE A 17 -7.28 4.76 -6.70
N ARG A 18 -7.66 6.01 -6.41
CA ARG A 18 -6.87 7.18 -6.81
C ARG A 18 -5.76 7.43 -5.79
N VAL A 19 -4.55 7.59 -6.28
CA VAL A 19 -3.40 7.95 -5.46
C VAL A 19 -3.53 9.42 -5.03
N SER A 20 -3.29 9.69 -3.75
CA SER A 20 -3.27 11.04 -3.21
C SER A 20 -1.92 11.32 -2.57
N GLY A 21 -1.28 12.40 -2.98
CA GLY A 21 0.03 12.80 -2.45
C GLY A 21 1.20 12.15 -3.17
N ASP A 22 2.40 12.43 -2.68
CA ASP A 22 3.67 12.11 -3.35
C ASP A 22 4.46 10.99 -2.67
N SER A 23 3.90 10.33 -1.67
CA SER A 23 4.63 9.34 -0.87
C SER A 23 5.05 8.11 -1.67
N MET A 24 4.41 7.85 -2.80
CA MET A 24 4.71 6.68 -3.64
C MET A 24 5.44 7.04 -4.94
N LEU A 25 5.95 8.26 -5.05
CA LEU A 25 6.84 8.61 -6.15
C LEU A 25 8.14 7.81 -6.05
N PRO A 26 8.79 7.50 -7.15
CA PRO A 26 8.42 7.85 -8.52
C PRO A 26 7.46 6.87 -9.20
N ARG A 27 7.06 5.81 -8.51
CA ARG A 27 6.27 4.72 -9.13
C ARG A 27 4.84 5.14 -9.42
N TYR A 28 4.21 5.84 -8.48
CA TYR A 28 2.83 6.31 -8.62
C TYR A 28 2.78 7.80 -8.36
N VAL A 29 2.06 8.53 -9.22
CA VAL A 29 1.89 9.98 -9.08
C VAL A 29 0.52 10.29 -8.52
N SER A 30 0.40 11.42 -7.84
CA SER A 30 -0.90 11.89 -7.31
C SER A 30 -1.90 12.06 -8.45
N GLY A 31 -3.11 11.56 -8.26
CA GLY A 31 -4.18 11.57 -9.26
C GLY A 31 -4.24 10.32 -10.12
N GLN A 32 -3.21 9.49 -10.12
CA GLN A 32 -3.20 8.24 -10.85
C GLN A 32 -4.17 7.24 -10.23
N ILE A 33 -4.81 6.43 -11.05
CA ILE A 33 -5.60 5.30 -10.59
C ILE A 33 -4.70 4.06 -10.55
N VAL A 34 -4.69 3.37 -9.43
CA VAL A 34 -4.05 2.06 -9.30
C VAL A 34 -5.13 0.99 -9.17
N PHE A 35 -4.83 -0.20 -9.66
CA PHE A 35 -5.75 -1.33 -9.64
C PHE A 35 -5.42 -2.26 -8.49
N VAL A 36 -6.45 -2.68 -7.78
CA VAL A 36 -6.30 -3.38 -6.51
C VAL A 36 -7.03 -4.71 -6.56
N GLU A 37 -6.35 -5.76 -6.15
CA GLU A 37 -6.93 -7.06 -5.87
C GLU A 37 -7.19 -7.17 -4.37
N GLN A 38 -8.42 -7.42 -4.00
CA GLN A 38 -8.76 -7.62 -2.59
C GLN A 38 -8.05 -8.84 -2.03
N CYS A 39 -7.33 -8.66 -0.93
CA CYS A 39 -6.66 -9.75 -0.25
C CYS A 39 -6.49 -9.41 1.23
N LYS A 40 -6.18 -10.41 2.04
CA LYS A 40 -5.98 -10.25 3.47
C LYS A 40 -4.51 -10.35 3.88
N GLU A 41 -3.66 -10.78 2.96
CA GLU A 41 -2.24 -10.99 3.21
C GLU A 41 -1.40 -10.40 2.10
N LEU A 42 -0.25 -9.87 2.47
CA LEU A 42 0.75 -9.35 1.54
C LEU A 42 2.10 -9.96 1.88
N TYR A 43 2.96 -10.06 0.86
CA TYR A 43 4.34 -10.45 1.04
C TYR A 43 5.24 -9.21 1.13
N PRO A 44 6.34 -9.29 1.88
CA PRO A 44 7.29 -8.17 1.95
C PRO A 44 7.70 -7.68 0.56
N GLY A 45 7.69 -6.37 0.38
CA GLY A 45 8.00 -5.72 -0.89
C GLY A 45 6.80 -5.43 -1.78
N GLU A 46 5.65 -6.02 -1.50
CA GLU A 46 4.45 -5.73 -2.28
C GLU A 46 3.85 -4.38 -1.89
N ILE A 47 3.22 -3.74 -2.87
CA ILE A 47 2.48 -2.49 -2.64
C ILE A 47 1.05 -2.86 -2.27
N GLY A 48 0.54 -2.28 -1.21
CA GLY A 48 -0.81 -2.55 -0.74
C GLY A 48 -1.57 -1.29 -0.36
N VAL A 49 -2.86 -1.50 -0.15
CA VAL A 49 -3.76 -0.50 0.40
C VAL A 49 -4.10 -0.93 1.81
N PHE A 50 -3.93 -0.02 2.76
CA PHE A 50 -4.07 -0.30 4.18
C PHE A 50 -4.99 0.71 4.85
N VAL A 51 -5.66 0.26 5.91
CA VAL A 51 -6.26 1.16 6.89
C VAL A 51 -5.55 0.91 8.22
N HIS A 52 -4.90 1.95 8.73
CA HIS A 52 -4.14 1.89 9.99
C HIS A 52 -4.71 2.93 10.94
N ASN A 53 -5.24 2.47 12.07
CA ASN A 53 -5.87 3.32 13.07
C ASN A 53 -6.87 4.31 12.45
N GLY A 54 -7.66 3.83 11.48
CA GLY A 54 -8.68 4.63 10.81
C GLY A 54 -8.22 5.46 9.61
N ASN A 55 -6.94 5.47 9.30
CA ASN A 55 -6.39 6.23 8.16
C ASN A 55 -6.02 5.29 7.01
N ALA A 56 -6.37 5.67 5.79
CA ALA A 56 -6.09 4.88 4.60
C ALA A 56 -4.75 5.29 3.97
N TYR A 57 -3.97 4.28 3.56
CA TYR A 57 -2.65 4.48 2.96
C TYR A 57 -2.44 3.55 1.79
N ILE A 58 -1.67 4.01 0.79
CA ILE A 58 -1.03 3.15 -0.22
C ILE A 58 0.46 3.18 0.14
N LYS A 59 1.02 2.03 0.47
CA LYS A 59 2.42 1.92 0.94
C LYS A 59 3.00 0.58 0.51
N GLN A 60 4.33 0.47 0.62
CA GLN A 60 5.00 -0.81 0.46
C GLN A 60 5.02 -1.56 1.80
N TYR A 61 4.55 -2.81 1.76
CA TYR A 61 4.52 -3.66 2.93
C TYR A 61 5.90 -4.25 3.19
N GLN A 62 6.39 -4.13 4.43
CA GLN A 62 7.64 -4.77 4.86
C GLN A 62 7.48 -5.38 6.23
N GLU A 63 8.14 -6.51 6.44
CA GLU A 63 8.25 -7.18 7.72
C GLU A 63 9.71 -7.27 8.13
N THR A 64 9.99 -6.97 9.39
CA THR A 64 11.31 -7.16 9.98
C THR A 64 11.19 -8.16 11.12
N MET A 65 11.91 -9.28 11.01
CA MET A 65 11.96 -10.26 12.08
C MET A 65 12.94 -9.77 13.15
N GLN A 66 12.46 -9.73 14.38
CA GLN A 66 13.31 -9.45 15.53
C GLN A 66 13.55 -10.74 16.31
N LYS A 67 14.75 -10.87 16.90
CA LYS A 67 15.12 -11.99 17.76
C LYS A 67 14.09 -12.13 18.87
N ASP A 68 13.40 -13.08 19.12
CA ASP A 68 12.53 -13.34 20.28
C ASP A 68 11.13 -12.71 20.22
N THR A 69 10.74 -12.07 19.08
CA THR A 69 9.41 -11.46 18.98
C THR A 69 8.77 -11.73 17.62
N TYR A 70 7.50 -11.38 17.51
CA TYR A 70 6.75 -11.47 16.25
C TYR A 70 7.29 -10.45 15.24
N PRO A 71 7.01 -10.65 13.93
CA PRO A 71 7.46 -9.73 12.90
C PRO A 71 6.99 -8.30 13.17
N LYS A 72 7.88 -7.37 12.94
CA LYS A 72 7.57 -5.95 13.00
C LYS A 72 7.16 -5.49 11.61
N ILE A 73 5.98 -4.89 11.50
CA ILE A 73 5.43 -4.43 10.23
C ILE A 73 5.70 -2.95 10.07
N THR A 74 6.21 -2.57 8.89
CA THR A 74 6.38 -1.18 8.49
C THR A 74 5.78 -0.98 7.12
N LEU A 75 5.05 0.11 6.96
CA LEU A 75 4.46 0.52 5.69
C LEU A 75 5.32 1.67 5.15
N PHE A 76 6.11 1.38 4.10
CA PHE A 76 7.11 2.31 3.59
C PHE A 76 6.55 3.21 2.49
N SER A 77 6.91 4.49 2.56
CA SER A 77 6.77 5.41 1.45
C SER A 77 7.89 5.11 0.44
N LEU A 78 7.56 4.93 -0.83
CA LEU A 78 8.58 4.73 -1.87
C LEU A 78 9.41 5.99 -2.09
N ASN A 79 8.80 7.15 -1.91
CA ASN A 79 9.51 8.42 -1.95
C ASN A 79 10.28 8.60 -0.63
N ARG A 80 11.60 8.41 -0.70
CA ARG A 80 12.43 8.47 0.51
C ARG A 80 12.66 9.88 1.04
N ASP A 81 12.30 10.90 0.28
CA ASP A 81 12.22 12.28 0.79
C ASP A 81 11.08 12.44 1.80
N LEU A 82 10.12 11.51 1.78
CA LEU A 82 8.99 11.46 2.70
C LEU A 82 9.09 10.24 3.63
N ALA A 83 10.30 9.85 4.03
CA ALA A 83 10.52 8.69 4.91
C ALA A 83 9.84 8.85 6.27
N ASP A 84 9.67 10.07 6.76
CA ASP A 84 8.94 10.34 7.99
C ASP A 84 7.43 10.09 7.85
N CYS A 85 6.94 9.86 6.63
CA CYS A 85 5.58 9.40 6.39
C CYS A 85 5.44 7.87 6.46
N ASP A 86 6.52 7.13 6.70
CA ASP A 86 6.45 5.69 6.92
C ASP A 86 5.60 5.41 8.15
N VAL A 87 4.82 4.33 8.08
CA VAL A 87 3.95 3.92 9.18
C VAL A 87 4.56 2.71 9.87
N HIS A 88 4.96 2.88 11.13
CA HIS A 88 5.47 1.80 11.96
C HIS A 88 4.33 1.23 12.78
N VAL A 89 3.90 0.02 12.45
CA VAL A 89 2.77 -0.63 13.13
C VAL A 89 3.25 -1.13 14.49
N LYS A 90 2.54 -0.74 15.53
CA LYS A 90 2.87 -1.10 16.92
C LYS A 90 1.88 -2.15 17.44
N PRO A 91 2.30 -2.95 18.44
CA PRO A 91 1.35 -3.85 19.12
C PRO A 91 0.14 -3.07 19.63
N GLY A 92 -1.06 -3.58 19.36
CA GLY A 92 -2.31 -2.92 19.72
C GLY A 92 -2.88 -1.99 18.66
N ASP A 93 -2.11 -1.68 17.61
CA ASP A 93 -2.64 -0.88 16.49
C ASP A 93 -3.64 -1.70 15.68
N ASP A 94 -4.65 -1.01 15.15
CA ASP A 94 -5.57 -1.60 14.18
C ASP A 94 -4.94 -1.50 12.79
N LEU A 95 -4.66 -2.64 12.18
CA LEU A 95 -4.17 -2.70 10.80
C LEU A 95 -5.09 -3.59 9.99
N PHE A 96 -5.64 -3.03 8.92
CA PHE A 96 -6.48 -3.75 7.98
C PHE A 96 -5.85 -3.68 6.59
N ILE A 97 -5.63 -4.84 5.98
CA ILE A 97 -5.14 -4.93 4.60
C ILE A 97 -6.36 -4.95 3.69
N VAL A 98 -6.51 -3.91 2.87
CA VAL A 98 -7.62 -3.79 1.92
C VAL A 98 -7.33 -4.60 0.66
N GLY A 99 -6.09 -4.54 0.19
CA GLY A 99 -5.73 -5.27 -1.01
C GLY A 99 -4.31 -5.04 -1.47
N ARG A 100 -3.97 -5.74 -2.55
CA ARG A 100 -2.67 -5.66 -3.23
C ARG A 100 -2.80 -4.79 -4.47
N VAL A 101 -1.86 -3.88 -4.66
CA VAL A 101 -1.79 -3.08 -5.88
C VAL A 101 -1.15 -3.91 -6.97
N LEU A 102 -1.84 -4.07 -8.10
CA LEU A 102 -1.40 -4.92 -9.21
C LEU A 102 -0.55 -4.16 -10.24
N SER A 103 -0.63 -2.85 -10.24
CA SER A 103 0.16 -2.08 -11.20
C SER A 103 0.38 -0.65 -10.73
#